data_a2316bf836e7a142b46fd1334d3878e0
#
_entry.id   a2316bf836e7a142b46fd1334d3878e0
#
_cell.length_a   1.000
_cell.length_b   1.000
_cell.length_c   1.000
_cell.angle_alpha   90.00
_cell.angle_beta   90.00
_cell.angle_gamma   90.00
#
_symmetry.space_group_name_H-M   'P 1'
#
loop_
_entity.id
_entity.type
_entity.pdbx_description
1 polymer ?
#
loop_
_entity_poly.entity_id
_entity_poly.type
_entity_poly.pdbx_seq_one_letter_code
_entity_poly.pdbx_strand_id
1 'polypeptide(L)'
;MNYNILAPLLIAVLAWAFILIWFSKKNKQERMKRQQLLAQIKEQLPISTFKELLQALEALHYNSAQCYFKTNTFEQGNVAVDNTCLLQRENQWAVCLADTRCFCDEQSFDSEQEACENFVYRYFLLSKEEINWLKQ
;
A
#
# COMPACT_ATOMS: atom_id res chain seq x y z
N MET A 1 -40.40 -41.20 4.64
CA MET A 1 -39.24 -40.27 4.62
C MET A 1 -39.26 -39.52 3.30
N ASN A 2 -39.49 -38.20 3.33
CA ASN A 2 -39.59 -37.41 2.11
C ASN A 2 -38.18 -37.13 1.55
N TYR A 3 -37.72 -37.98 0.63
CA TYR A 3 -36.44 -37.83 -0.08
C TYR A 3 -36.36 -36.52 -0.89
N ASN A 4 -37.47 -35.86 -1.17
CA ASN A 4 -37.55 -34.61 -1.93
C ASN A 4 -37.02 -33.38 -1.19
N ILE A 5 -36.82 -33.45 0.12
CA ILE A 5 -36.30 -32.33 0.92
C ILE A 5 -34.80 -32.52 1.28
N LEU A 6 -34.37 -33.78 1.37
CA LEU A 6 -32.98 -34.09 1.74
C LEU A 6 -31.96 -33.74 0.65
N ALA A 7 -32.28 -33.95 -0.62
CA ALA A 7 -31.39 -33.69 -1.73
C ALA A 7 -31.02 -32.18 -1.87
N PRO A 8 -31.99 -31.23 -1.86
CA PRO A 8 -31.66 -29.80 -1.93
C PRO A 8 -30.91 -29.30 -0.69
N LEU A 9 -31.18 -29.87 0.50
CA LEU A 9 -30.47 -29.54 1.73
C LEU A 9 -29.00 -29.98 1.67
N LEU A 10 -28.71 -31.14 1.14
CA LEU A 10 -27.36 -31.67 0.95
C LEU A 10 -26.56 -30.84 -0.06
N ILE A 11 -27.20 -30.44 -1.15
CA ILE A 11 -26.60 -29.55 -2.16
C ILE A 11 -26.27 -28.20 -1.55
N ALA A 12 -27.17 -27.63 -0.75
CA ALA A 12 -26.92 -26.35 -0.07
C ALA A 12 -25.71 -26.42 0.91
N VAL A 13 -25.63 -27.50 1.69
CA VAL A 13 -24.52 -27.72 2.63
C VAL A 13 -23.21 -27.87 1.88
N LEU A 14 -23.16 -28.62 0.79
CA LEU A 14 -21.97 -28.78 -0.04
C LEU A 14 -21.54 -27.45 -0.70
N ALA A 15 -22.48 -26.66 -1.19
CA ALA A 15 -22.23 -25.35 -1.76
C ALA A 15 -21.63 -24.38 -0.71
N TRP A 16 -22.18 -24.37 0.51
CA TRP A 16 -21.64 -23.58 1.63
C TRP A 16 -20.24 -24.03 2.03
N ALA A 17 -19.99 -25.33 2.12
CA ALA A 17 -18.65 -25.85 2.41
C ALA A 17 -17.64 -25.44 1.34
N PHE A 18 -18.02 -25.51 0.06
CA PHE A 18 -17.19 -25.09 -1.06
C PHE A 18 -16.87 -23.60 -0.99
N ILE A 19 -17.86 -22.75 -0.70
CA ILE A 19 -17.68 -21.30 -0.53
C ILE A 19 -16.70 -21.01 0.61
N LEU A 20 -16.84 -21.65 1.77
CA LEU A 20 -15.94 -21.47 2.92
C LEU A 20 -14.51 -21.89 2.60
N ILE A 21 -14.32 -23.01 1.91
CA ILE A 21 -12.99 -23.47 1.48
C ILE A 21 -12.38 -22.48 0.48
N TRP A 22 -13.16 -21.99 -0.46
CA TRP A 22 -12.71 -21.01 -1.45
C TRP A 22 -12.30 -19.68 -0.80
N PHE A 23 -13.11 -19.15 0.13
CA PHE A 23 -12.78 -17.96 0.91
C PHE A 23 -11.51 -18.15 1.76
N SER A 24 -11.36 -19.31 2.40
CA SER A 24 -10.18 -19.62 3.20
C SER A 24 -8.90 -19.65 2.33
N LYS A 25 -8.95 -20.26 1.16
CA LYS A 25 -7.83 -20.29 0.22
C LYS A 25 -7.49 -18.90 -0.30
N LYS A 26 -8.49 -18.09 -0.67
CA LYS A 26 -8.31 -16.72 -1.14
C LYS A 26 -7.65 -15.86 -0.06
N ASN A 27 -8.15 -15.91 1.17
CA ASN A 27 -7.58 -15.16 2.29
C ASN A 27 -6.13 -15.56 2.60
N LYS A 28 -5.81 -16.86 2.51
CA LYS A 28 -4.44 -17.34 2.69
C LYS A 28 -3.51 -16.80 1.60
N GLN A 29 -3.95 -16.78 0.36
CA GLN A 29 -3.17 -16.27 -0.77
C GLN A 29 -2.92 -14.76 -0.65
N GLU A 30 -3.93 -13.99 -0.24
CA GLU A 30 -3.78 -12.56 -0.02
C GLU A 30 -2.81 -12.24 1.13
N ARG A 31 -2.88 -12.99 2.24
CA ARG A 31 -1.92 -12.86 3.35
C ARG A 31 -0.49 -13.16 2.91
N MET A 32 -0.29 -14.21 2.11
CA MET A 32 1.04 -14.54 1.58
C MET A 32 1.59 -13.43 0.67
N LYS A 33 0.76 -12.89 -0.23
CA LYS A 33 1.15 -11.75 -1.08
C LYS A 33 1.52 -10.53 -0.25
N ARG A 34 0.75 -10.24 0.81
CA ARG A 34 1.03 -9.12 1.72
C ARG A 34 2.34 -9.32 2.47
N GLN A 35 2.61 -10.51 2.97
CA GLN A 35 3.88 -10.84 3.63
C GLN A 35 5.07 -10.72 2.68
N GLN A 36 4.93 -11.17 1.42
CA GLN A 36 5.97 -11.00 0.41
C GLN A 36 6.25 -9.52 0.12
N LEU A 37 5.21 -8.70 -0.02
CA LEU A 37 5.35 -7.26 -0.20
C LEU A 37 6.09 -6.62 0.98
N LEU A 38 5.71 -6.95 2.22
CA LEU A 38 6.38 -6.43 3.41
C LEU A 38 7.86 -6.83 3.47
N ALA A 39 8.19 -8.07 3.11
CA ALA A 39 9.57 -8.52 3.03
C ALA A 39 10.36 -7.73 1.97
N GLN A 40 9.78 -7.51 0.80
CA GLN A 40 10.40 -6.70 -0.25
C GLN A 40 10.61 -5.24 0.18
N ILE A 41 9.63 -4.63 0.86
CA ILE A 41 9.78 -3.28 1.41
C ILE A 41 10.91 -3.25 2.44
N LYS A 42 10.99 -4.25 3.32
CA LYS A 42 12.05 -4.34 4.34
C LYS A 42 13.44 -4.41 3.73
N GLU A 43 13.61 -5.08 2.60
CA GLU A 43 14.87 -5.14 1.86
C GLU A 43 15.31 -3.78 1.28
N GLN A 44 14.36 -2.88 1.02
CA GLN A 44 14.63 -1.53 0.50
C GLN A 44 14.93 -0.51 1.60
N LEU A 45 14.61 -0.80 2.85
CA LEU A 45 14.86 0.10 3.97
C LEU A 45 16.31 -0.01 4.49
N PRO A 46 16.90 1.06 5.01
CA PRO A 46 16.38 2.43 5.08
C PRO A 46 16.43 3.17 3.74
N ILE A 47 15.50 4.12 3.52
CA ILE A 47 15.45 4.96 2.33
C ILE A 47 15.85 6.38 2.77
N SER A 48 17.10 6.75 2.56
CA SER A 48 17.67 7.99 3.12
C SER A 48 17.46 9.21 2.23
N THR A 49 17.28 8.98 0.92
CA THR A 49 17.18 10.06 -0.07
C THR A 49 16.04 9.83 -1.05
N PHE A 50 15.58 10.90 -1.67
CA PHE A 50 14.57 10.83 -2.74
C PHE A 50 15.02 9.96 -3.92
N LYS A 51 16.32 9.97 -4.25
CA LYS A 51 16.87 9.11 -5.29
C LYS A 51 16.73 7.63 -4.94
N GLU A 52 17.02 7.27 -3.70
CA GLU A 52 16.82 5.90 -3.20
C GLU A 52 15.34 5.53 -3.17
N LEU A 53 14.46 6.47 -2.84
CA LEU A 53 13.02 6.27 -2.90
C LEU A 53 12.57 5.85 -4.32
N LEU A 54 13.02 6.57 -5.34
CA LEU A 54 12.66 6.23 -6.73
C LEU A 54 13.16 4.85 -7.11
N GLN A 55 14.37 4.47 -6.72
CA GLN A 55 14.93 3.14 -6.96
C GLN A 55 14.15 2.05 -6.22
N ALA A 56 13.81 2.29 -4.97
CA ALA A 56 13.02 1.36 -4.16
C ALA A 56 11.61 1.14 -4.75
N LEU A 57 10.95 2.23 -5.15
CA LEU A 57 9.64 2.17 -5.77
C LEU A 57 9.67 1.40 -7.10
N GLU A 58 10.70 1.61 -7.92
CA GLU A 58 10.89 0.87 -9.16
C GLU A 58 11.08 -0.63 -8.89
N ALA A 59 11.91 -0.99 -7.90
CA ALA A 59 12.12 -2.37 -7.47
C ALA A 59 10.83 -3.03 -6.94
N LEU A 60 9.94 -2.25 -6.32
CA LEU A 60 8.65 -2.69 -5.82
C LEU A 60 7.54 -2.68 -6.88
N HIS A 61 7.86 -2.38 -8.13
CA HIS A 61 6.91 -2.33 -9.26
C HIS A 61 5.72 -1.38 -9.00
N TYR A 62 6.00 -0.20 -8.45
CA TYR A 62 4.96 0.79 -8.21
C TYR A 62 4.32 1.33 -9.49
N ASN A 63 3.12 1.86 -9.37
CA ASN A 63 2.45 2.55 -10.44
C ASN A 63 2.72 4.06 -10.35
N SER A 64 3.60 4.59 -11.21
CA SER A 64 3.96 6.01 -11.25
C SER A 64 2.75 6.95 -11.49
N ALA A 65 1.69 6.45 -12.13
CA ALA A 65 0.46 7.23 -12.33
C ALA A 65 -0.32 7.51 -11.03
N GLN A 66 0.00 6.81 -9.94
CA GLN A 66 -0.59 7.00 -8.61
C GLN A 66 0.29 7.83 -7.68
N CYS A 67 1.38 8.40 -8.19
CA CYS A 67 2.32 9.18 -7.42
C CYS A 67 2.52 10.57 -8.03
N TYR A 68 2.76 11.54 -7.16
CA TYR A 68 3.20 12.88 -7.56
C TYR A 68 4.40 13.30 -6.71
N PHE A 69 5.46 13.71 -7.37
CA PHE A 69 6.69 14.16 -6.74
C PHE A 69 7.00 15.60 -7.14
N LYS A 70 7.26 16.44 -6.14
CA LYS A 70 7.75 17.80 -6.37
C LYS A 70 8.88 18.10 -5.39
N THR A 71 10.10 18.12 -5.91
CA THR A 71 11.31 18.52 -5.17
C THR A 71 11.91 19.76 -5.81
N ASN A 72 12.93 20.36 -5.19
CA ASN A 72 13.62 21.54 -5.73
C ASN A 72 14.25 21.28 -7.11
N THR A 73 14.55 20.01 -7.43
CA THR A 73 15.26 19.62 -8.66
C THR A 73 14.47 18.68 -9.55
N PHE A 74 13.30 18.24 -9.12
CA PHE A 74 12.56 17.19 -9.81
C PHE A 74 11.05 17.37 -9.62
N GLU A 75 10.32 17.32 -10.73
CA GLU A 75 8.86 17.28 -10.74
C GLU A 75 8.40 16.21 -11.70
N GLN A 76 7.62 15.26 -11.21
CA GLN A 76 7.07 14.17 -12.01
C GLN A 76 5.67 13.78 -11.55
N GLY A 77 4.87 13.44 -12.51
CA GLY A 77 3.51 12.93 -12.33
C GLY A 77 2.44 14.00 -12.51
N ASN A 78 1.20 13.55 -12.60
CA ASN A 78 0.02 14.40 -12.59
C ASN A 78 -0.59 14.36 -11.20
N VAL A 79 -1.04 15.50 -10.70
CA VAL A 79 -1.78 15.58 -9.44
C VAL A 79 -3.19 15.06 -9.68
N ALA A 80 -3.35 13.75 -9.65
CA ALA A 80 -4.67 13.11 -9.73
C ALA A 80 -5.21 12.82 -8.33
N VAL A 81 -6.53 12.72 -8.23
CA VAL A 81 -7.21 12.34 -6.96
C VAL A 81 -6.65 11.02 -6.45
N ASP A 82 -6.48 10.92 -5.15
CA ASP A 82 -5.92 9.77 -4.41
C ASP A 82 -4.44 9.45 -4.70
N ASN A 83 -3.73 10.31 -5.45
CA ASN A 83 -2.30 10.14 -5.60
C ASN A 83 -1.57 10.41 -4.28
N THR A 84 -0.62 9.54 -3.95
CA THR A 84 0.32 9.81 -2.88
C THR A 84 1.37 10.80 -3.37
N CYS A 85 1.56 11.89 -2.63
CA CYS A 85 2.41 13.01 -3.00
C CYS A 85 3.59 13.13 -2.05
N LEU A 86 4.77 13.37 -2.59
CA LEU A 86 5.95 13.80 -1.85
C LEU A 86 6.35 15.19 -2.33
N LEU A 87 6.31 16.15 -1.42
CA LEU A 87 6.59 17.56 -1.70
C LEU A 87 7.81 18.01 -0.89
N GLN A 88 8.77 18.63 -1.55
CA GLN A 88 9.84 19.34 -0.87
C GLN A 88 9.50 20.82 -0.84
N ARG A 89 9.39 21.37 0.34
CA ARG A 89 9.26 22.81 0.61
C ARG A 89 10.60 23.36 1.11
N GLU A 90 10.74 24.67 1.22
CA GLU A 90 12.04 25.34 1.48
C GLU A 90 12.89 24.66 2.58
N ASN A 91 12.28 24.27 3.70
CA ASN A 91 12.99 23.68 4.83
C ASN A 91 12.36 22.37 5.35
N GLN A 92 11.36 21.84 4.68
CA GLN A 92 10.64 20.67 5.13
C GLN A 92 10.18 19.79 3.97
N TRP A 93 9.98 18.52 4.29
CA TRP A 93 9.36 17.56 3.41
C TRP A 93 7.91 17.34 3.84
N ALA A 94 7.02 17.11 2.90
CA ALA A 94 5.64 16.78 3.18
C ALA A 94 5.19 15.57 2.38
N VAL A 95 4.44 14.69 3.04
CA VAL A 95 3.74 13.57 2.41
C VAL A 95 2.24 13.81 2.58
N CYS A 96 1.49 13.72 1.49
CA CYS A 96 0.07 14.00 1.47
C CYS A 96 -0.65 13.17 0.42
N LEU A 97 -1.97 13.28 0.41
CA LEU A 97 -2.82 12.77 -0.67
C LEU A 97 -3.31 13.93 -1.53
N ALA A 98 -3.38 13.73 -2.83
CA ALA A 98 -4.02 14.70 -3.72
C ALA A 98 -5.54 14.50 -3.72
N ASP A 99 -6.27 15.61 -3.63
CA ASP A 99 -7.70 15.68 -3.85
C ASP A 99 -8.00 16.63 -5.02
N THR A 100 -9.24 16.71 -5.45
CA THR A 100 -9.69 17.49 -6.63
C THR A 100 -9.29 18.97 -6.59
N ARG A 101 -9.10 19.55 -5.41
CA ARG A 101 -8.83 20.99 -5.23
C ARG A 101 -7.66 21.33 -4.33
N CYS A 102 -7.10 20.36 -3.60
CA CYS A 102 -6.06 20.61 -2.61
C CYS A 102 -5.27 19.33 -2.29
N PHE A 103 -4.16 19.52 -1.58
CA PHE A 103 -3.50 18.43 -0.89
C PHE A 103 -4.17 18.23 0.46
N CYS A 104 -4.51 17.00 0.79
CA CYS A 104 -5.14 16.63 2.06
C CYS A 104 -4.28 15.64 2.84
N ASP A 105 -4.59 15.46 4.12
CA ASP A 105 -3.89 14.55 5.03
C ASP A 105 -2.36 14.75 4.99
N GLU A 106 -1.94 16.02 4.99
CA GLU A 106 -0.54 16.41 4.90
C GLU A 106 0.17 16.16 6.23
N GLN A 107 1.31 15.47 6.16
CA GLN A 107 2.23 15.28 7.26
C GLN A 107 3.60 15.84 6.86
N SER A 108 4.13 16.73 7.69
CA SER A 108 5.45 17.36 7.48
C SER A 108 6.54 16.63 8.25
N PHE A 109 7.74 16.63 7.68
CA PHE A 109 8.94 15.98 8.21
C PHE A 109 10.15 16.92 8.05
N ASP A 110 11.00 16.94 9.06
CA ASP A 110 12.26 17.70 9.03
C ASP A 110 13.38 16.92 8.32
N SER A 111 13.21 15.61 8.18
CA SER A 111 14.17 14.69 7.57
C SER A 111 13.63 14.14 6.24
N GLU A 112 14.49 14.17 5.22
CA GLU A 112 14.21 13.54 3.93
C GLU A 112 13.95 12.03 4.07
N GLN A 113 14.72 11.35 4.91
CA GLN A 113 14.57 9.94 5.19
C GLN A 113 13.18 9.62 5.73
N GLU A 114 12.74 10.34 6.78
CA GLU A 114 11.42 10.10 7.38
C GLU A 114 10.29 10.31 6.37
N ALA A 115 10.40 11.33 5.55
CA ALA A 115 9.43 11.61 4.50
C ALA A 115 9.40 10.50 3.43
N CYS A 116 10.55 10.05 2.96
CA CYS A 116 10.66 8.97 1.98
C CYS A 116 10.10 7.65 2.50
N GLU A 117 10.44 7.28 3.72
CA GLU A 117 9.90 6.08 4.38
C GLU A 117 8.38 6.20 4.59
N ASN A 118 7.90 7.36 5.06
CA ASN A 118 6.47 7.61 5.24
C ASN A 118 5.71 7.56 3.91
N PHE A 119 6.32 8.07 2.82
CA PHE A 119 5.74 7.94 1.49
C PHE A 119 5.49 6.48 1.13
N VAL A 120 6.46 5.61 1.33
CA VAL A 120 6.31 4.16 1.08
C VAL A 120 5.20 3.57 1.93
N TYR A 121 5.15 3.91 3.21
CA TYR A 121 4.12 3.39 4.12
C TYR A 121 2.71 3.80 3.68
N ARG A 122 2.53 5.04 3.24
CA ARG A 122 1.24 5.53 2.74
C ARG A 122 0.88 4.94 1.39
N TYR A 123 1.82 4.91 0.47
CA TYR A 123 1.59 4.39 -0.87
C TYR A 123 1.12 2.92 -0.85
N PHE A 124 1.74 2.10 -0.01
CA PHE A 124 1.37 0.69 0.14
C PHE A 124 0.30 0.46 1.21
N LEU A 125 -0.30 1.51 1.78
CA LEU A 125 -1.36 1.45 2.78
C LEU A 125 -1.00 0.52 3.95
N LEU A 126 0.19 0.74 4.55
CA LEU A 126 0.67 -0.09 5.65
C LEU A 126 -0.05 0.25 6.95
N SER A 127 -0.43 -0.76 7.71
CA SER A 127 -0.96 -0.60 9.05
C SER A 127 0.13 -0.22 10.05
N LYS A 128 -0.26 0.28 11.22
CA LYS A 128 0.69 0.62 12.29
C LYS A 128 1.51 -0.59 12.74
N GLU A 129 0.89 -1.75 12.78
CA GLU A 129 1.54 -3.02 13.14
C GLU A 129 2.60 -3.41 12.10
N GLU A 130 2.28 -3.27 10.81
CA GLU A 130 3.21 -3.54 9.72
C GLU A 130 4.40 -2.57 9.74
N ILE A 131 4.16 -1.27 9.96
CA ILE A 131 5.21 -0.26 10.10
C ILE A 131 6.12 -0.58 11.29
N ASN A 132 5.55 -0.95 12.44
CA ASN A 132 6.34 -1.32 13.61
C ASN A 132 7.20 -2.57 13.35
N TRP A 133 6.67 -3.54 12.61
CA TRP A 133 7.43 -4.72 12.21
C TRP A 133 8.60 -4.39 11.28
N LEU A 134 8.41 -3.44 10.35
CA LEU A 134 9.48 -2.99 9.45
C LEU A 134 10.63 -2.28 10.18
N LYS A 135 10.33 -1.63 11.30
CA LYS A 135 11.32 -0.89 12.11
C LYS A 135 12.11 -1.76 13.09
N GLN A 136 11.76 -3.03 13.23
CA GLN A 136 12.48 -4.01 14.06
C GLN A 136 13.64 -4.65 13.28
#